data_1a8a0517a37c66801e9f58dcc6c6c7eb
#
_entry.id   1a8a0517a37c66801e9f58dcc6c6c7eb
#
_cell.length_a   1.000
_cell.length_b   1.000
_cell.length_c   1.000
_cell.angle_alpha   90.00
_cell.angle_beta   90.00
_cell.angle_gamma   90.00
#
_symmetry.space_group_name_H-M   'P 1'
#
loop_
_entity.id
_entity.type
_entity.pdbx_description
1 polymer ?
#
loop_
_entity_poly.entity_id
_entity_poly.type
_entity_poly.pdbx_seq_one_letter_code
_entity_poly.pdbx_strand_id
1 'polypeptide(L)'
;ETNTFAPSKTDYDDFVRGGAFPAMVRGADVLAMRDVNIPIGGFIRAMEGPRTELVPAIWAGATPAAHVTREAFERIAAEIVDAARGKDFDGVYLDLHGAMVCEHDDDGEGALLAALRAVVGPRVPIVASLDLHANVTRRMLESADALVAYRTYPHEDMAEAGERAAGLLKRLLTRGTRYHRAARRLPFLIPINGMCTMVEPARGTYGALARAESAQGVALSFAPGFPAADFPECGGVVWGYGDDARIEGVVADLTDYIVSREAQWVVPFLEPEEAVRQAQAIAARATKPVVIADTQDNPGGGGDSNTTGMLRALVKCEAQGAAIGLMVDGAAARAAHEAGAGHDITIALGGQSGVDGDAPFHATFRVEQLSDGYCRYDGPMMNGKETHAGPSARLSLGGVQIVVSTYKDQMLDRNLYRMAGVQPEEMKILVNKSSVHFRADFQPIAEAILVAKAPGPLRADPADFPWTRLAPGMRLRPLGPVFKTP
;
A
#
# COMPACT_ATOMS: atom_id res chain seq x y z
N GLU A 1 5.56 0.12 -3.54
CA GLU A 1 6.45 0.33 -2.38
C GLU A 1 7.41 -0.84 -2.17
N THR A 2 8.56 -0.56 -1.61
CA THR A 2 9.61 -1.55 -1.34
C THR A 2 9.82 -1.70 0.16
N ASN A 3 9.58 -2.90 0.67
CA ASN A 3 9.98 -3.29 2.02
C ASN A 3 11.42 -3.85 1.96
N THR A 4 12.42 -3.05 2.33
CA THR A 4 13.83 -3.47 2.25
C THR A 4 14.19 -4.64 3.19
N PHE A 5 13.29 -5.00 4.09
CA PHE A 5 13.43 -6.12 5.03
C PHE A 5 12.63 -7.37 4.61
N ALA A 6 11.89 -7.31 3.51
CA ALA A 6 11.17 -8.46 2.98
C ALA A 6 12.13 -9.46 2.28
N PRO A 7 11.79 -10.75 2.25
CA PRO A 7 12.70 -11.77 1.71
C PRO A 7 12.75 -11.83 0.18
N SER A 8 11.64 -11.51 -0.50
CA SER A 8 11.50 -11.73 -1.94
C SER A 8 11.66 -10.44 -2.71
N LYS A 9 12.54 -10.41 -3.72
CA LYS A 9 12.72 -9.28 -4.63
C LYS A 9 11.61 -9.22 -5.67
N THR A 10 11.45 -8.04 -6.29
CA THR A 10 10.53 -7.82 -7.42
C THR A 10 11.33 -7.85 -8.72
N ASP A 11 11.03 -8.79 -9.60
CA ASP A 11 11.65 -8.91 -10.91
C ASP A 11 10.77 -8.32 -12.04
N TYR A 12 11.25 -8.42 -13.29
CA TYR A 12 10.54 -7.91 -14.44
C TYR A 12 9.20 -8.62 -14.69
N ASP A 13 9.16 -9.94 -14.46
CA ASP A 13 7.95 -10.74 -14.69
C ASP A 13 6.87 -10.41 -13.66
N ASP A 14 7.22 -9.95 -12.46
CA ASP A 14 6.27 -9.45 -11.48
C ASP A 14 5.53 -8.21 -12.01
N PHE A 15 6.24 -7.30 -12.67
CA PHE A 15 5.63 -6.13 -13.34
C PHE A 15 4.78 -6.55 -14.54
N VAL A 16 5.22 -7.55 -15.31
CA VAL A 16 4.42 -8.07 -16.45
C VAL A 16 3.09 -8.63 -15.95
N ARG A 17 3.10 -9.39 -14.86
CA ARG A 17 1.89 -9.99 -14.28
C ARG A 17 1.01 -8.99 -13.55
N GLY A 18 1.59 -7.97 -12.92
CA GLY A 18 0.88 -6.99 -12.10
C GLY A 18 0.50 -7.51 -10.72
N GLY A 19 -0.17 -8.63 -10.63
CA GLY A 19 -0.65 -9.22 -9.36
C GLY A 19 -1.79 -8.39 -8.73
N ALA A 20 -1.50 -7.64 -7.67
CA ALA A 20 -2.48 -6.74 -7.04
C ALA A 20 -2.90 -5.57 -7.95
N PHE A 21 -2.12 -5.28 -8.98
CA PHE A 21 -2.37 -4.22 -9.98
C PHE A 21 -2.75 -4.84 -11.34
N PRO A 22 -3.27 -4.04 -12.29
CA PRO A 22 -3.41 -4.50 -13.68
C PRO A 22 -2.08 -4.98 -14.26
N ALA A 23 -2.13 -5.91 -15.21
CA ALA A 23 -0.95 -6.36 -15.94
C ALA A 23 -0.31 -5.21 -16.72
N MET A 24 0.98 -5.33 -17.01
CA MET A 24 1.72 -4.36 -17.81
C MET A 24 1.11 -4.15 -19.19
N VAL A 25 0.89 -2.91 -19.57
CA VAL A 25 0.37 -2.52 -20.89
C VAL A 25 1.23 -1.42 -21.53
N ARG A 26 1.18 -1.33 -22.87
CA ARG A 26 2.02 -0.42 -23.65
C ARG A 26 1.21 0.34 -24.69
N GLY A 27 1.72 1.52 -25.06
CA GLY A 27 1.14 2.30 -26.14
C GLY A 27 -0.35 2.58 -25.91
N ALA A 28 -1.16 2.43 -26.95
CA ALA A 28 -2.60 2.74 -26.91
C ALA A 28 -3.38 1.96 -25.83
N ASP A 29 -2.92 0.77 -25.42
CA ASP A 29 -3.59 -0.03 -24.40
C ASP A 29 -3.59 0.64 -23.01
N VAL A 30 -2.64 1.56 -22.75
CA VAL A 30 -2.65 2.39 -21.52
C VAL A 30 -3.92 3.24 -21.44
N LEU A 31 -4.45 3.70 -22.57
CA LEU A 31 -5.67 4.53 -22.61
C LEU A 31 -6.93 3.74 -22.19
N ALA A 32 -6.91 2.42 -22.28
CA ALA A 32 -8.00 1.58 -21.78
C ALA A 32 -8.15 1.63 -20.25
N MET A 33 -7.14 2.13 -19.52
CA MET A 33 -7.19 2.33 -18.07
C MET A 33 -8.01 3.55 -17.65
N ARG A 34 -8.56 4.31 -18.59
CA ARG A 34 -9.33 5.53 -18.38
C ARG A 34 -10.37 5.44 -17.26
N ASP A 35 -11.09 4.34 -17.19
CA ASP A 35 -12.19 4.14 -16.24
C ASP A 35 -11.79 3.31 -15.00
N VAL A 36 -10.52 3.00 -14.85
CA VAL A 36 -9.97 2.34 -13.65
C VAL A 36 -9.66 3.40 -12.59
N ASN A 37 -9.95 3.10 -11.32
CA ASN A 37 -9.59 3.99 -10.20
C ASN A 37 -8.09 3.85 -9.85
N ILE A 38 -7.25 4.34 -10.75
CA ILE A 38 -5.79 4.52 -10.58
C ILE A 38 -5.41 5.89 -11.13
N PRO A 39 -4.26 6.46 -10.76
CA PRO A 39 -3.93 7.83 -11.14
C PRO A 39 -3.88 8.07 -12.65
N ILE A 40 -3.33 7.13 -13.42
CA ILE A 40 -3.29 7.26 -14.88
C ILE A 40 -4.71 7.36 -15.46
N GLY A 41 -5.68 6.63 -14.92
CA GLY A 41 -7.09 6.71 -15.37
C GLY A 41 -7.67 8.10 -15.13
N GLY A 42 -7.51 8.67 -13.94
CA GLY A 42 -7.95 10.02 -13.63
C GLY A 42 -7.24 11.09 -14.47
N PHE A 43 -5.93 10.93 -14.69
CA PHE A 43 -5.17 11.84 -15.56
C PHE A 43 -5.69 11.81 -17.00
N ILE A 44 -5.91 10.62 -17.58
CA ILE A 44 -6.46 10.47 -18.94
C ILE A 44 -7.79 11.22 -19.05
N ARG A 45 -8.76 10.93 -18.15
CA ARG A 45 -10.07 11.61 -18.16
C ARG A 45 -9.94 13.13 -18.09
N ALA A 46 -9.08 13.62 -17.20
CA ALA A 46 -8.90 15.04 -16.99
C ALA A 46 -8.21 15.75 -18.17
N MET A 47 -7.38 15.03 -18.92
CA MET A 47 -6.64 15.60 -20.06
C MET A 47 -7.35 15.43 -21.39
N GLU A 48 -8.31 14.54 -21.53
CA GLU A 48 -9.09 14.37 -22.76
C GLU A 48 -9.72 15.69 -23.23
N GLY A 49 -9.61 15.92 -24.55
CA GLY A 49 -10.23 17.10 -25.17
C GLY A 49 -9.68 17.37 -26.57
N PRO A 50 -10.38 18.24 -27.33
CA PRO A 50 -10.07 18.46 -28.75
C PRO A 50 -8.71 19.13 -29.02
N ARG A 51 -8.04 19.60 -27.97
CA ARG A 51 -6.72 20.27 -28.07
C ARG A 51 -5.62 19.49 -27.35
N THR A 52 -5.88 18.22 -27.00
CA THR A 52 -4.92 17.37 -26.28
C THR A 52 -4.72 16.07 -27.05
N GLU A 53 -3.50 15.77 -27.35
CA GLU A 53 -3.07 14.46 -27.82
C GLU A 53 -2.31 13.77 -26.68
N LEU A 54 -2.78 12.60 -26.26
CA LEU A 54 -2.10 11.77 -25.29
C LEU A 54 -1.22 10.76 -26.03
N VAL A 55 0.08 10.74 -25.68
CA VAL A 55 1.06 9.82 -26.25
C VAL A 55 1.51 8.86 -25.15
N PRO A 56 0.80 7.74 -24.94
CA PRO A 56 1.11 6.79 -23.89
C PRO A 56 2.37 5.98 -24.23
N ALA A 57 3.18 5.70 -23.21
CA ALA A 57 4.35 4.83 -23.30
C ALA A 57 4.06 3.44 -22.74
N ILE A 58 4.12 3.31 -21.43
CA ILE A 58 3.94 2.06 -20.68
C ILE A 58 3.26 2.37 -19.36
N TRP A 59 2.47 1.43 -18.86
CA TRP A 59 2.04 1.36 -17.46
C TRP A 59 2.38 0.00 -16.89
N ALA A 60 2.96 -0.04 -15.70
CA ALA A 60 3.34 -1.27 -15.01
C ALA A 60 3.28 -1.06 -13.49
N GLY A 61 2.75 -2.04 -12.80
CA GLY A 61 2.75 -2.13 -11.35
C GLY A 61 3.09 -3.55 -10.92
N ALA A 62 3.64 -3.73 -9.73
CA ALA A 62 3.90 -5.04 -9.13
C ALA A 62 3.43 -5.07 -7.68
N THR A 63 3.05 -6.24 -7.19
CA THR A 63 2.74 -6.43 -5.77
C THR A 63 3.95 -6.06 -4.92
N PRO A 64 3.78 -5.27 -3.83
CA PRO A 64 4.89 -4.90 -2.95
C PRO A 64 5.70 -6.10 -2.47
N ALA A 65 7.03 -5.93 -2.48
CA ALA A 65 8.00 -6.94 -2.04
C ALA A 65 9.29 -6.24 -1.56
N ALA A 66 10.45 -6.92 -1.61
CA ALA A 66 11.76 -6.32 -1.35
C ALA A 66 12.24 -5.48 -2.56
N HIS A 67 13.54 -5.27 -2.66
CA HIS A 67 14.15 -4.43 -3.69
C HIS A 67 13.73 -4.83 -5.11
N VAL A 68 13.44 -3.83 -5.95
CA VAL A 68 13.28 -4.03 -7.39
C VAL A 68 14.63 -4.39 -7.99
N THR A 69 14.68 -5.46 -8.78
CA THR A 69 15.94 -5.88 -9.42
C THR A 69 16.45 -4.79 -10.37
N ARG A 70 17.76 -4.69 -10.51
CA ARG A 70 18.37 -3.75 -11.46
C ARG A 70 17.81 -3.95 -12.88
N GLU A 71 17.70 -5.20 -13.33
CA GLU A 71 17.19 -5.51 -14.67
C GLU A 71 15.76 -5.00 -14.86
N ALA A 72 14.85 -5.28 -13.92
CA ALA A 72 13.46 -4.83 -14.01
C ALA A 72 13.37 -3.31 -14.13
N PHE A 73 14.09 -2.60 -13.25
CA PHE A 73 14.11 -1.15 -13.26
C PHE A 73 14.68 -0.60 -14.58
N GLU A 74 15.88 -1.06 -14.99
CA GLU A 74 16.56 -0.53 -16.18
C GLU A 74 15.74 -0.78 -17.45
N ARG A 75 15.08 -1.94 -17.60
CA ARG A 75 14.23 -2.24 -18.76
C ARG A 75 13.02 -1.32 -18.84
N ILE A 76 12.26 -1.17 -17.74
CA ILE A 76 11.07 -0.33 -17.73
C ILE A 76 11.44 1.14 -17.86
N ALA A 77 12.46 1.61 -17.14
CA ALA A 77 12.92 2.98 -17.20
C ALA A 77 13.43 3.34 -18.61
N ALA A 78 14.15 2.44 -19.28
CA ALA A 78 14.59 2.64 -20.65
C ALA A 78 13.42 2.82 -21.63
N GLU A 79 12.36 1.98 -21.54
CA GLU A 79 11.18 2.13 -22.39
C GLU A 79 10.50 3.48 -22.18
N ILE A 80 10.39 3.97 -20.93
CA ILE A 80 9.79 5.27 -20.62
C ILE A 80 10.63 6.42 -21.18
N VAL A 81 11.94 6.37 -20.94
CA VAL A 81 12.87 7.42 -21.38
C VAL A 81 12.99 7.46 -22.90
N ASP A 82 13.05 6.31 -23.57
CA ASP A 82 13.13 6.21 -25.03
C ASP A 82 11.83 6.67 -25.70
N ALA A 83 10.67 6.45 -25.06
CA ALA A 83 9.41 6.97 -25.56
C ALA A 83 9.38 8.51 -25.61
N ALA A 84 10.15 9.18 -24.75
CA ALA A 84 10.28 10.64 -24.73
C ALA A 84 11.40 11.17 -25.66
N ARG A 85 12.31 10.31 -26.12
CA ARG A 85 13.51 10.73 -26.88
C ARG A 85 13.16 11.22 -28.27
N GLY A 86 13.64 12.42 -28.62
CA GLY A 86 13.51 12.97 -29.97
C GLY A 86 12.09 13.34 -30.38
N LYS A 87 11.19 13.52 -29.44
CA LYS A 87 9.81 13.96 -29.65
C LYS A 87 9.57 15.31 -28.98
N ASP A 88 8.71 16.10 -29.57
CA ASP A 88 8.23 17.35 -28.99
C ASP A 88 6.97 17.10 -28.18
N PHE A 89 7.03 17.37 -26.88
CA PHE A 89 5.90 17.33 -25.96
C PHE A 89 5.73 18.66 -25.27
N ASP A 90 4.46 19.04 -25.03
CA ASP A 90 4.16 20.18 -24.19
C ASP A 90 4.34 19.87 -22.70
N GLY A 91 4.18 18.60 -22.29
CA GLY A 91 4.36 18.16 -20.92
C GLY A 91 4.45 16.65 -20.77
N VAL A 92 4.94 16.18 -19.62
CA VAL A 92 5.07 14.77 -19.26
C VAL A 92 4.33 14.50 -17.97
N TYR A 93 3.61 13.38 -17.92
CA TYR A 93 3.00 12.85 -16.71
C TYR A 93 3.50 11.44 -16.41
N LEU A 94 3.73 11.17 -15.13
CA LEU A 94 4.08 9.86 -14.62
C LEU A 94 3.13 9.45 -13.50
N ASP A 95 2.66 8.21 -13.55
CA ASP A 95 1.97 7.54 -12.46
C ASP A 95 3.01 6.71 -11.69
N LEU A 96 3.45 7.21 -10.53
CA LEU A 96 4.51 6.62 -9.71
C LEU A 96 3.99 6.26 -8.33
N HIS A 97 4.63 5.30 -7.67
CA HIS A 97 4.36 5.02 -6.26
C HIS A 97 5.07 6.03 -5.35
N GLY A 98 6.35 6.23 -5.51
CA GLY A 98 7.16 7.15 -4.70
C GLY A 98 7.92 6.48 -3.55
N ALA A 99 7.91 5.15 -3.45
CA ALA A 99 8.65 4.40 -2.42
C ALA A 99 9.33 3.16 -3.01
N MET A 100 9.83 3.25 -4.22
CA MET A 100 10.58 2.18 -4.88
C MET A 100 12.06 2.28 -4.54
N VAL A 101 12.57 1.23 -3.88
CA VAL A 101 14.01 1.03 -3.66
C VAL A 101 14.48 -0.08 -4.59
N CYS A 102 15.49 0.22 -5.40
CA CYS A 102 16.10 -0.74 -6.31
C CYS A 102 17.38 -1.34 -5.71
N GLU A 103 17.87 -2.43 -6.29
CA GLU A 103 19.14 -3.05 -5.86
C GLU A 103 20.35 -2.11 -5.97
N HIS A 104 20.28 -1.11 -6.83
CA HIS A 104 21.40 -0.23 -7.18
C HIS A 104 21.12 1.26 -6.93
N ASP A 105 19.90 1.62 -6.56
CA ASP A 105 19.52 3.01 -6.28
C ASP A 105 18.42 3.02 -5.20
N ASP A 106 18.63 3.81 -4.16
CA ASP A 106 17.67 3.95 -3.06
C ASP A 106 16.39 4.72 -3.46
N ASP A 107 16.44 5.44 -4.57
CA ASP A 107 15.38 6.33 -5.07
C ASP A 107 15.13 6.05 -6.55
N GLY A 108 14.40 4.95 -6.83
CA GLY A 108 14.08 4.54 -8.18
C GLY A 108 13.24 5.58 -8.94
N GLU A 109 12.26 6.18 -8.28
CA GLU A 109 11.44 7.23 -8.90
C GLU A 109 12.25 8.50 -9.19
N GLY A 110 13.11 8.93 -8.27
CA GLY A 110 14.00 10.06 -8.52
C GLY A 110 15.01 9.78 -9.63
N ALA A 111 15.49 8.54 -9.76
CA ALA A 111 16.34 8.12 -10.87
C ALA A 111 15.61 8.24 -12.20
N LEU A 112 14.39 7.72 -12.30
CA LEU A 112 13.58 7.81 -13.50
C LEU A 112 13.24 9.26 -13.87
N LEU A 113 12.79 10.07 -12.89
CA LEU A 113 12.48 11.48 -13.10
C LEU A 113 13.70 12.29 -13.60
N ALA A 114 14.88 12.03 -13.02
CA ALA A 114 16.12 12.69 -13.44
C ALA A 114 16.53 12.26 -14.86
N ALA A 115 16.39 11.00 -15.22
CA ALA A 115 16.66 10.50 -16.56
C ALA A 115 15.72 11.12 -17.61
N LEU A 116 14.43 11.21 -17.30
CA LEU A 116 13.46 11.89 -18.16
C LEU A 116 13.76 13.39 -18.30
N ARG A 117 14.07 14.07 -17.19
CA ARG A 117 14.45 15.49 -17.20
C ARG A 117 15.65 15.75 -18.11
N ALA A 118 16.64 14.86 -18.12
CA ALA A 118 17.80 14.96 -19.00
C ALA A 118 17.43 14.87 -20.49
N VAL A 119 16.40 14.11 -20.83
CA VAL A 119 15.94 13.91 -22.22
C VAL A 119 15.01 15.02 -22.68
N VAL A 120 14.00 15.39 -21.88
CA VAL A 120 13.00 16.39 -22.29
C VAL A 120 13.48 17.83 -22.07
N GLY A 121 14.57 18.00 -21.34
CA GLY A 121 15.18 19.30 -21.07
C GLY A 121 14.43 20.13 -20.01
N PRO A 122 14.92 21.35 -19.70
CA PRO A 122 14.44 22.13 -18.55
C PRO A 122 13.09 22.83 -18.78
N ARG A 123 12.61 22.92 -20.02
CA ARG A 123 11.40 23.71 -20.36
C ARG A 123 10.11 22.89 -20.33
N VAL A 124 10.17 21.61 -20.62
CA VAL A 124 8.98 20.72 -20.61
C VAL A 124 8.60 20.39 -19.16
N PRO A 125 7.39 20.72 -18.70
CA PRO A 125 6.96 20.38 -17.36
C PRO A 125 6.80 18.87 -17.20
N ILE A 126 7.32 18.34 -16.09
CA ILE A 126 7.14 16.96 -15.63
C ILE A 126 6.30 16.98 -14.37
N VAL A 127 5.16 16.32 -14.40
CA VAL A 127 4.26 16.16 -13.25
C VAL A 127 4.09 14.69 -12.94
N ALA A 128 4.03 14.33 -11.66
CA ALA A 128 3.73 12.94 -11.27
C ALA A 128 2.71 12.87 -10.13
N SER A 129 1.93 11.79 -10.14
CA SER A 129 1.16 11.35 -8.98
C SER A 129 1.97 10.35 -8.16
N LEU A 130 1.73 10.35 -6.84
CA LEU A 130 2.39 9.49 -5.87
C LEU A 130 1.35 8.89 -4.92
N ASP A 131 1.64 7.69 -4.42
CA ASP A 131 0.95 7.14 -3.27
C ASP A 131 1.21 7.99 -2.01
N LEU A 132 0.32 7.95 -1.03
CA LEU A 132 0.57 8.65 0.23
C LEU A 132 1.69 7.99 1.05
N HIS A 133 2.04 6.74 0.77
CA HIS A 133 3.20 6.06 1.37
C HIS A 133 4.54 6.45 0.70
N ALA A 134 4.57 7.44 -0.18
CA ALA A 134 5.80 7.88 -0.83
C ALA A 134 6.85 8.36 0.18
N ASN A 135 8.08 7.90 0.01
CA ASN A 135 9.27 8.45 0.67
C ASN A 135 9.87 9.53 -0.24
N VAL A 136 9.26 10.71 -0.23
CA VAL A 136 9.59 11.78 -1.18
C VAL A 136 11.01 12.30 -0.95
N THR A 137 11.88 12.12 -1.95
CA THR A 137 13.29 12.51 -1.90
C THR A 137 13.50 13.93 -2.44
N ARG A 138 14.66 14.51 -2.11
CA ARG A 138 15.08 15.75 -2.72
C ARG A 138 15.23 15.61 -4.24
N ARG A 139 15.78 14.47 -4.72
CA ARG A 139 15.96 14.18 -6.15
C ARG A 139 14.62 14.15 -6.90
N MET A 140 13.57 13.54 -6.34
CA MET A 140 12.23 13.57 -6.91
C MET A 140 11.70 15.02 -7.04
N LEU A 141 11.80 15.80 -5.95
CA LEU A 141 11.36 17.19 -5.92
C LEU A 141 12.12 18.08 -6.90
N GLU A 142 13.43 17.87 -7.09
CA GLU A 142 14.27 18.66 -7.99
C GLU A 142 14.04 18.30 -9.46
N SER A 143 13.69 17.05 -9.76
CA SER A 143 13.53 16.55 -11.13
C SER A 143 12.13 16.77 -11.71
N ALA A 144 11.09 16.80 -10.88
CA ALA A 144 9.72 17.09 -11.28
C ALA A 144 9.37 18.57 -11.08
N ASP A 145 8.40 19.08 -11.86
CA ASP A 145 7.84 20.44 -11.68
C ASP A 145 6.66 20.42 -10.68
N ALA A 146 5.96 19.30 -10.57
CA ALA A 146 4.99 19.07 -9.53
C ALA A 146 4.81 17.57 -9.22
N LEU A 147 4.65 17.26 -7.93
CA LEU A 147 4.33 15.95 -7.40
C LEU A 147 3.02 16.05 -6.58
N VAL A 148 2.11 15.11 -6.76
CA VAL A 148 0.79 15.08 -6.09
C VAL A 148 0.58 13.73 -5.45
N ALA A 149 0.37 13.67 -4.13
CA ALA A 149 0.10 12.41 -3.44
C ALA A 149 -1.40 12.14 -3.25
N TYR A 150 -1.76 10.86 -3.07
CA TYR A 150 -3.07 10.46 -2.56
C TYR A 150 -3.35 11.12 -1.21
N ARG A 151 -4.65 11.18 -0.85
CA ARG A 151 -5.12 11.78 0.40
C ARG A 151 -5.91 10.83 1.26
N THR A 152 -6.12 9.62 0.79
CA THR A 152 -6.90 8.60 1.49
C THR A 152 -6.12 7.30 1.69
N TYR A 153 -6.30 6.71 2.86
CA TYR A 153 -5.86 5.37 3.20
C TYR A 153 -6.94 4.70 4.04
N PRO A 154 -7.70 3.78 3.50
CA PRO A 154 -7.59 3.07 2.18
C PRO A 154 -7.59 4.00 0.97
N HIS A 155 -6.94 3.56 -0.14
CA HIS A 155 -6.74 4.35 -1.35
C HIS A 155 -8.00 4.43 -2.22
N GLU A 156 -8.92 5.31 -1.85
CA GLU A 156 -10.16 5.54 -2.59
C GLU A 156 -10.02 6.67 -3.62
N ASP A 157 -9.06 7.61 -3.43
CA ASP A 157 -8.85 8.82 -4.24
C ASP A 157 -7.71 8.72 -5.27
N MET A 158 -7.36 7.51 -5.72
CA MET A 158 -6.24 7.32 -6.65
C MET A 158 -6.45 8.08 -7.96
N ALA A 159 -7.61 7.91 -8.59
CA ALA A 159 -7.92 8.61 -9.84
C ALA A 159 -7.97 10.13 -9.66
N GLU A 160 -8.52 10.62 -8.54
CA GLU A 160 -8.54 12.05 -8.24
C GLU A 160 -7.14 12.64 -8.06
N ALA A 161 -6.17 11.85 -7.57
CA ALA A 161 -4.77 12.29 -7.54
C ALA A 161 -4.22 12.53 -8.96
N GLY A 162 -4.54 11.66 -9.91
CA GLY A 162 -4.24 11.87 -11.33
C GLY A 162 -4.93 13.12 -11.91
N GLU A 163 -6.18 13.37 -11.55
CA GLU A 163 -6.92 14.57 -11.95
C GLU A 163 -6.30 15.84 -11.36
N ARG A 164 -5.86 15.81 -10.08
CA ARG A 164 -5.12 16.93 -9.45
C ARG A 164 -3.79 17.19 -10.16
N ALA A 165 -3.06 16.13 -10.54
CA ALA A 165 -1.82 16.23 -11.30
C ALA A 165 -2.06 16.85 -12.68
N ALA A 166 -3.11 16.43 -13.41
CA ALA A 166 -3.51 17.02 -14.68
C ALA A 166 -3.86 18.52 -14.53
N GLY A 167 -4.55 18.89 -13.45
CA GLY A 167 -4.84 20.29 -13.14
C GLY A 167 -3.57 21.13 -12.94
N LEU A 168 -2.55 20.59 -12.27
CA LEU A 168 -1.24 21.28 -12.12
C LEU A 168 -0.52 21.38 -13.46
N LEU A 169 -0.51 20.33 -14.27
CA LEU A 169 0.11 20.35 -15.60
C LEU A 169 -0.54 21.41 -16.50
N LYS A 170 -1.89 21.46 -16.58
CA LYS A 170 -2.60 22.49 -17.34
C LYS A 170 -2.23 23.91 -16.91
N ARG A 171 -2.12 24.14 -15.60
CA ARG A 171 -1.67 25.45 -15.09
C ARG A 171 -0.23 25.76 -15.45
N LEU A 172 0.70 24.79 -15.35
CA LEU A 172 2.10 24.97 -15.75
C LEU A 172 2.22 25.31 -17.24
N LEU A 173 1.48 24.63 -18.11
CA LEU A 173 1.42 24.90 -19.56
C LEU A 173 0.89 26.31 -19.85
N THR A 174 -0.13 26.76 -19.13
CA THR A 174 -0.73 28.08 -19.34
C THR A 174 0.16 29.21 -18.84
N ARG A 175 0.78 29.03 -17.65
CA ARG A 175 1.59 30.10 -17.04
C ARG A 175 3.00 30.19 -17.65
N GLY A 176 3.55 29.11 -18.22
CA GLY A 176 4.87 29.07 -18.84
C GLY A 176 6.05 29.22 -17.87
N THR A 177 5.81 29.24 -16.56
CA THR A 177 6.83 29.37 -15.51
C THR A 177 6.59 28.32 -14.40
N ARG A 178 7.65 27.94 -13.70
CA ARG A 178 7.56 27.02 -12.56
C ARG A 178 6.92 27.69 -11.34
N TYR A 179 6.34 26.87 -10.48
CA TYR A 179 5.89 27.31 -9.15
C TYR A 179 7.08 27.52 -8.20
N HIS A 180 6.88 28.38 -7.21
CA HIS A 180 7.66 28.30 -5.98
C HIS A 180 7.32 26.99 -5.27
N ARG A 181 8.34 26.32 -4.74
CA ARG A 181 8.21 25.03 -4.07
C ARG A 181 8.81 25.11 -2.68
N ALA A 182 8.14 24.49 -1.71
CA ALA A 182 8.68 24.22 -0.40
C ALA A 182 8.45 22.74 -0.03
N ALA A 183 9.33 22.19 0.79
CA ALA A 183 9.19 20.85 1.35
C ALA A 183 9.82 20.76 2.74
N ARG A 184 9.22 19.99 3.64
CA ARG A 184 9.75 19.69 4.97
C ARG A 184 9.53 18.23 5.32
N ARG A 185 10.57 17.57 5.84
CA ARG A 185 10.52 16.19 6.32
C ARG A 185 10.12 16.16 7.80
N LEU A 186 9.31 15.15 8.17
CA LEU A 186 8.98 14.90 9.57
C LEU A 186 10.17 14.29 10.30
N PRO A 187 10.32 14.58 11.61
CA PRO A 187 11.43 14.07 12.43
C PRO A 187 11.17 12.67 13.03
N PHE A 188 10.10 11.99 12.63
CA PHE A 188 9.73 10.66 13.12
C PHE A 188 9.07 9.82 12.02
N LEU A 189 9.25 8.51 12.09
CA LEU A 189 8.52 7.57 11.27
C LEU A 189 7.12 7.35 11.82
N ILE A 190 6.14 7.25 10.94
CA ILE A 190 4.74 6.95 11.30
C ILE A 190 4.49 5.47 11.02
N PRO A 191 3.98 4.69 12.01
CA PRO A 191 3.53 3.33 11.76
C PRO A 191 2.44 3.30 10.69
N ILE A 192 2.46 2.31 9.79
CA ILE A 192 1.53 2.26 8.65
C ILE A 192 0.05 2.27 9.08
N ASN A 193 -0.27 1.64 10.21
CA ASN A 193 -1.63 1.66 10.77
C ASN A 193 -2.07 3.03 11.27
N GLY A 194 -1.12 3.92 11.64
CA GLY A 194 -1.39 5.30 12.05
C GLY A 194 -1.75 6.23 10.88
N MET A 195 -1.48 5.79 9.65
CA MET A 195 -1.73 6.59 8.44
C MET A 195 -3.19 6.52 7.95
N CYS A 196 -4.04 5.72 8.59
CA CYS A 196 -5.44 5.52 8.21
C CYS A 196 -6.23 6.84 8.25
N THR A 197 -6.67 7.31 7.10
CA THR A 197 -7.38 8.61 6.97
C THR A 197 -8.86 8.55 7.39
N MET A 198 -9.37 7.36 7.70
CA MET A 198 -10.72 7.19 8.27
C MET A 198 -10.77 7.55 9.76
N VAL A 199 -9.62 7.67 10.43
CA VAL A 199 -9.50 7.93 11.87
C VAL A 199 -8.49 9.04 12.17
N GLU A 200 -8.54 9.60 13.40
CA GLU A 200 -7.52 10.54 13.86
C GLU A 200 -6.18 9.81 14.13
N PRO A 201 -5.05 10.51 13.98
CA PRO A 201 -4.89 11.92 13.63
C PRO A 201 -4.82 12.19 12.11
N ALA A 202 -4.75 11.14 11.28
CA ALA A 202 -4.61 11.31 9.83
C ALA A 202 -5.81 12.05 9.21
N ARG A 203 -7.05 11.70 9.58
CA ARG A 203 -8.26 12.38 9.11
C ARG A 203 -8.19 13.89 9.32
N GLY A 204 -7.87 14.32 10.53
CA GLY A 204 -7.75 15.74 10.90
C GLY A 204 -6.62 16.44 10.17
N THR A 205 -5.50 15.73 9.92
CA THR A 205 -4.34 16.24 9.20
C THR A 205 -4.67 16.51 7.72
N TYR A 206 -5.29 15.56 7.00
CA TYR A 206 -5.70 15.80 5.62
C TYR A 206 -6.83 16.84 5.52
N GLY A 207 -7.70 16.94 6.54
CA GLY A 207 -8.64 18.05 6.66
C GLY A 207 -7.96 19.41 6.82
N ALA A 208 -6.88 19.50 7.61
CA ALA A 208 -6.09 20.71 7.76
C ALA A 208 -5.37 21.08 6.44
N LEU A 209 -4.80 20.10 5.74
CA LEU A 209 -4.21 20.28 4.41
C LEU A 209 -5.20 20.89 3.43
N ALA A 210 -6.40 20.31 3.31
CA ALA A 210 -7.42 20.80 2.39
C ALA A 210 -7.88 22.23 2.71
N ARG A 211 -8.01 22.56 3.99
CA ARG A 211 -8.33 23.93 4.43
C ARG A 211 -7.21 24.92 4.07
N ALA A 212 -5.95 24.54 4.28
CA ALA A 212 -4.81 25.38 3.94
C ALA A 212 -4.72 25.65 2.44
N GLU A 213 -4.91 24.62 1.60
CA GLU A 213 -4.97 24.77 0.13
C GLU A 213 -6.03 25.79 -0.30
N SER A 214 -7.27 25.61 0.20
CA SER A 214 -8.40 26.49 -0.15
C SER A 214 -8.17 27.93 0.31
N ALA A 215 -7.65 28.12 1.52
CA ALA A 215 -7.45 29.44 2.09
C ALA A 215 -6.30 30.22 1.43
N GLN A 216 -5.25 29.53 0.97
CA GLN A 216 -4.02 30.13 0.47
C GLN A 216 -3.88 30.06 -1.06
N GLY A 217 -4.76 29.34 -1.76
CA GLY A 217 -4.70 29.16 -3.20
C GLY A 217 -3.44 28.43 -3.70
N VAL A 218 -2.93 27.50 -2.90
CA VAL A 218 -1.72 26.72 -3.18
C VAL A 218 -2.08 25.25 -3.46
N ALA A 219 -1.12 24.45 -3.92
CA ALA A 219 -1.24 23.00 -3.98
C ALA A 219 -0.34 22.39 -2.91
N LEU A 220 -0.92 21.55 -2.03
CA LEU A 220 -0.21 20.88 -0.95
C LEU A 220 -0.31 19.36 -1.10
N SER A 221 0.71 18.67 -0.62
CA SER A 221 0.71 17.24 -0.42
C SER A 221 1.38 16.89 0.90
N PHE A 222 0.93 15.82 1.51
CA PHE A 222 1.57 15.17 2.64
C PHE A 222 1.63 13.68 2.36
N ALA A 223 2.84 13.11 2.35
CA ALA A 223 3.06 11.68 2.36
C ALA A 223 3.65 11.29 3.71
N PRO A 224 2.96 10.46 4.52
CA PRO A 224 3.51 9.91 5.78
C PRO A 224 4.77 9.06 5.58
N GLY A 225 5.00 8.57 4.36
CA GLY A 225 6.12 7.73 3.99
C GLY A 225 5.83 6.24 4.13
N PHE A 226 6.70 5.40 3.61
CA PHE A 226 6.67 3.95 3.83
C PHE A 226 7.74 3.56 4.84
N PRO A 227 7.36 3.21 6.10
CA PRO A 227 8.29 3.03 7.20
C PRO A 227 8.90 1.62 7.23
N ALA A 228 9.32 1.09 6.08
CA ALA A 228 10.02 -0.18 5.94
C ALA A 228 11.10 -0.11 4.85
N ALA A 229 11.61 1.10 4.58
CA ALA A 229 12.65 1.33 3.58
C ALA A 229 13.91 1.91 4.25
N ASP A 230 14.97 1.10 4.36
CA ASP A 230 16.21 1.48 5.07
C ASP A 230 17.14 2.34 4.20
N PHE A 231 16.83 3.62 4.08
CA PHE A 231 17.67 4.60 3.41
C PHE A 231 17.51 6.00 4.04
N PRO A 232 18.44 6.96 3.78
CA PRO A 232 18.50 8.22 4.54
C PRO A 232 17.28 9.11 4.42
N GLU A 233 16.55 9.08 3.31
CA GLU A 233 15.38 9.93 3.09
C GLU A 233 14.03 9.21 3.33
N CYS A 234 14.04 8.05 4.00
CA CYS A 234 12.82 7.39 4.45
C CYS A 234 12.02 8.27 5.44
N GLY A 235 10.70 8.25 5.32
CA GLY A 235 9.78 8.90 6.24
C GLY A 235 8.96 10.04 5.65
N GLY A 236 8.11 10.64 6.48
CA GLY A 236 7.08 11.57 6.06
C GLY A 236 7.61 12.91 5.55
N VAL A 237 6.93 13.45 4.51
CA VAL A 237 7.25 14.74 3.91
C VAL A 237 5.96 15.53 3.65
N VAL A 238 5.98 16.80 4.00
CA VAL A 238 5.00 17.81 3.56
C VAL A 238 5.65 18.67 2.49
N TRP A 239 4.97 18.87 1.36
CA TRP A 239 5.45 19.75 0.31
C TRP A 239 4.31 20.49 -0.37
N GLY A 240 4.66 21.55 -1.10
CA GLY A 240 3.65 22.30 -1.82
C GLY A 240 4.21 23.23 -2.88
N TYR A 241 3.30 23.76 -3.67
CA TYR A 241 3.54 24.63 -4.83
C TYR A 241 2.65 25.86 -4.74
N GLY A 242 3.23 27.03 -4.96
CA GLY A 242 2.53 28.31 -4.93
C GLY A 242 3.08 29.29 -5.93
N ASP A 243 2.42 30.43 -6.11
CA ASP A 243 2.83 31.46 -7.04
C ASP A 243 4.01 32.32 -6.54
N ASP A 244 4.25 32.28 -5.24
CA ASP A 244 5.31 33.04 -4.58
C ASP A 244 5.86 32.31 -3.33
N ALA A 245 6.81 32.96 -2.62
CA ALA A 245 7.50 32.36 -1.47
C ALA A 245 6.60 32.11 -0.23
N ARG A 246 5.35 32.58 -0.19
CA ARG A 246 4.43 32.30 0.93
C ARG A 246 4.21 30.81 1.13
N ILE A 247 4.42 30.00 0.07
CA ILE A 247 4.35 28.54 0.17
C ILE A 247 5.27 27.97 1.26
N GLU A 248 6.41 28.60 1.55
CA GLU A 248 7.33 28.15 2.60
C GLU A 248 6.67 28.21 3.99
N GLY A 249 5.94 29.29 4.28
CA GLY A 249 5.17 29.43 5.51
C GLY A 249 4.03 28.42 5.61
N VAL A 250 3.29 28.21 4.53
CA VAL A 250 2.16 27.26 4.50
C VAL A 250 2.63 25.81 4.74
N VAL A 251 3.74 25.41 4.12
CA VAL A 251 4.35 24.08 4.34
C VAL A 251 4.88 23.97 5.77
N ALA A 252 5.48 25.04 6.32
CA ALA A 252 5.94 25.08 7.69
C ALA A 252 4.78 24.87 8.68
N ASP A 253 3.71 25.64 8.53
CA ASP A 253 2.54 25.60 9.43
C ASP A 253 1.89 24.22 9.44
N LEU A 254 1.74 23.57 8.27
CA LEU A 254 1.20 22.21 8.20
C LEU A 254 2.15 21.19 8.83
N THR A 255 3.45 21.33 8.61
CA THR A 255 4.45 20.45 9.24
C THR A 255 4.41 20.60 10.77
N ASP A 256 4.37 21.83 11.29
CA ASP A 256 4.30 22.12 12.73
C ASP A 256 2.97 21.61 13.33
N TYR A 257 1.87 21.69 12.57
CA TYR A 257 0.60 21.08 12.96
C TYR A 257 0.74 19.56 13.18
N ILE A 258 1.42 18.84 12.29
CA ILE A 258 1.65 17.40 12.39
C ILE A 258 2.58 17.08 13.56
N VAL A 259 3.72 17.78 13.63
CA VAL A 259 4.75 17.54 14.66
C VAL A 259 4.23 17.86 16.06
N SER A 260 3.47 18.93 16.24
CA SER A 260 2.87 19.28 17.55
C SER A 260 1.87 18.24 18.07
N ARG A 261 1.41 17.33 17.20
CA ARG A 261 0.49 16.24 17.51
C ARG A 261 1.15 14.86 17.48
N GLU A 262 2.46 14.79 17.58
CA GLU A 262 3.23 13.54 17.48
C GLU A 262 2.65 12.41 18.35
N ALA A 263 2.24 12.73 19.58
CA ALA A 263 1.66 11.74 20.51
C ALA A 263 0.38 11.07 19.98
N GLN A 264 -0.37 11.72 19.10
CA GLN A 264 -1.59 11.15 18.52
C GLN A 264 -1.31 10.11 17.43
N TRP A 265 -0.09 10.10 16.88
CA TRP A 265 0.34 9.12 15.87
C TRP A 265 0.81 7.80 16.48
N VAL A 266 0.84 7.67 17.81
CA VAL A 266 1.15 6.41 18.49
C VAL A 266 0.02 5.41 18.24
N VAL A 267 0.38 4.22 17.73
CA VAL A 267 -0.56 3.13 17.48
C VAL A 267 -0.41 2.08 18.59
N PRO A 268 -1.51 1.69 19.27
CA PRO A 268 -1.47 0.57 20.19
C PRO A 268 -1.47 -0.74 19.39
N PHE A 269 -0.44 -1.55 19.57
CA PHE A 269 -0.35 -2.89 19.01
C PHE A 269 -0.58 -3.94 20.09
N LEU A 270 -1.27 -5.02 19.72
CA LEU A 270 -1.56 -6.14 20.61
C LEU A 270 -0.73 -7.36 20.21
N GLU A 271 -0.28 -8.11 21.19
CA GLU A 271 0.25 -9.44 20.94
C GLU A 271 -0.88 -10.38 20.45
N PRO A 272 -0.58 -11.41 19.64
CA PRO A 272 -1.60 -12.22 18.97
C PRO A 272 -2.67 -12.79 19.91
N GLU A 273 -2.26 -13.40 21.01
CA GLU A 273 -3.20 -13.99 21.98
C GLU A 273 -4.01 -12.92 22.72
N GLU A 274 -3.42 -11.77 23.00
CA GLU A 274 -4.11 -10.65 23.63
C GLU A 274 -5.20 -10.11 22.69
N ALA A 275 -4.87 -9.94 21.40
CA ALA A 275 -5.83 -9.50 20.39
C ALA A 275 -7.01 -10.45 20.29
N VAL A 276 -6.77 -11.78 20.30
CA VAL A 276 -7.84 -12.78 20.26
C VAL A 276 -8.70 -12.72 21.53
N ARG A 277 -8.11 -12.64 22.74
CA ARG A 277 -8.88 -12.56 24.00
C ARG A 277 -9.72 -11.28 24.07
N GLN A 278 -9.17 -10.14 23.63
CA GLN A 278 -9.94 -8.90 23.56
C GLN A 278 -11.08 -9.01 22.54
N ALA A 279 -10.83 -9.61 21.37
CA ALA A 279 -11.86 -9.84 20.37
C ALA A 279 -12.99 -10.74 20.90
N GLN A 280 -12.67 -11.82 21.59
CA GLN A 280 -13.65 -12.69 22.22
C GLN A 280 -14.50 -11.94 23.27
N ALA A 281 -13.87 -11.11 24.10
CA ALA A 281 -14.57 -10.32 25.12
C ALA A 281 -15.54 -9.31 24.51
N ILE A 282 -15.16 -8.66 23.41
CA ILE A 282 -16.02 -7.73 22.66
C ILE A 282 -17.15 -8.51 21.97
N ALA A 283 -16.80 -9.59 21.23
CA ALA A 283 -17.74 -10.41 20.46
C ALA A 283 -18.82 -11.08 21.31
N ALA A 284 -18.55 -11.31 22.60
CA ALA A 284 -19.55 -11.87 23.53
C ALA A 284 -20.80 -10.98 23.69
N ARG A 285 -20.71 -9.69 23.40
CA ARG A 285 -21.81 -8.71 23.54
C ARG A 285 -22.14 -8.00 22.23
N ALA A 286 -21.33 -8.22 21.20
CA ALA A 286 -21.48 -7.57 19.91
C ALA A 286 -22.47 -8.30 19.01
N THR A 287 -23.09 -7.54 18.10
CA THR A 287 -23.93 -8.06 17.02
C THR A 287 -23.20 -8.11 15.68
N LYS A 288 -22.04 -7.46 15.61
CA LYS A 288 -21.18 -7.41 14.44
C LYS A 288 -19.85 -8.11 14.73
N PRO A 289 -19.11 -8.56 13.70
CA PRO A 289 -17.79 -9.13 13.87
C PRO A 289 -16.80 -8.17 14.54
N VAL A 290 -15.87 -8.73 15.30
CA VAL A 290 -14.61 -8.03 15.64
C VAL A 290 -13.56 -8.38 14.59
N VAL A 291 -12.96 -7.37 13.99
CA VAL A 291 -11.92 -7.59 12.97
C VAL A 291 -10.55 -7.38 13.60
N ILE A 292 -9.63 -8.32 13.38
CA ILE A 292 -8.22 -8.22 13.78
C ILE A 292 -7.38 -8.06 12.52
N ALA A 293 -6.66 -6.97 12.43
CA ALA A 293 -5.62 -6.81 11.40
C ALA A 293 -4.39 -7.63 11.80
N ASP A 294 -4.05 -8.65 11.03
CA ASP A 294 -2.74 -9.33 11.06
C ASP A 294 -1.76 -8.50 10.24
N THR A 295 -1.29 -7.39 10.89
CA THR A 295 -0.71 -6.27 10.15
C THR A 295 0.69 -6.54 9.65
N GLN A 296 1.45 -7.45 10.31
CA GLN A 296 2.85 -7.70 9.93
C GLN A 296 2.99 -8.67 8.75
N ASP A 297 1.94 -9.42 8.42
CA ASP A 297 1.92 -10.29 7.24
C ASP A 297 0.92 -9.78 6.19
N ASN A 298 1.10 -8.51 5.83
CA ASN A 298 0.30 -7.79 4.86
C ASN A 298 0.92 -7.85 3.45
N PRO A 299 0.27 -8.48 2.46
CA PRO A 299 0.74 -8.48 1.06
C PRO A 299 0.95 -7.09 0.48
N GLY A 300 0.13 -6.12 0.87
CA GLY A 300 0.29 -4.72 0.47
C GLY A 300 1.52 -4.03 1.05
N GLY A 301 2.28 -4.66 1.94
CA GLY A 301 3.54 -4.13 2.50
C GLY A 301 4.69 -5.14 2.39
N GLY A 302 4.62 -6.07 1.45
CA GLY A 302 5.67 -7.06 1.18
C GLY A 302 5.55 -8.36 1.97
N GLY A 303 4.45 -8.59 2.70
CA GLY A 303 4.16 -9.88 3.34
C GLY A 303 3.79 -10.96 2.33
N ASP A 304 4.06 -12.21 2.68
CA ASP A 304 3.67 -13.36 1.84
C ASP A 304 2.28 -13.91 2.16
N SER A 305 1.64 -13.37 3.20
CA SER A 305 0.30 -13.82 3.66
C SER A 305 0.26 -15.28 4.10
N ASN A 306 1.35 -15.82 4.59
CA ASN A 306 1.43 -17.23 4.98
C ASN A 306 1.90 -17.48 6.40
N THR A 307 2.17 -16.45 7.21
CA THR A 307 2.56 -16.65 8.60
C THR A 307 1.41 -17.18 9.43
N THR A 308 1.75 -17.99 10.43
CA THR A 308 0.79 -18.79 11.22
C THR A 308 0.51 -18.21 12.60
N GLY A 309 1.16 -17.10 12.97
CA GLY A 309 1.09 -16.55 14.33
C GLY A 309 -0.34 -16.26 14.81
N MET A 310 -1.18 -15.63 13.99
CA MET A 310 -2.59 -15.39 14.33
C MET A 310 -3.42 -16.68 14.35
N LEU A 311 -3.17 -17.62 13.43
CA LEU A 311 -3.84 -18.93 13.46
C LEU A 311 -3.54 -19.69 14.76
N ARG A 312 -2.28 -19.69 15.19
CA ARG A 312 -1.88 -20.29 16.47
C ARG A 312 -2.59 -19.65 17.65
N ALA A 313 -2.71 -18.31 17.65
CA ALA A 313 -3.40 -17.58 18.70
C ALA A 313 -4.90 -17.92 18.73
N LEU A 314 -5.58 -17.98 17.58
CA LEU A 314 -6.99 -18.37 17.47
C LEU A 314 -7.23 -19.77 18.04
N VAL A 315 -6.39 -20.74 17.64
CA VAL A 315 -6.53 -22.15 18.11
C VAL A 315 -6.20 -22.25 19.60
N LYS A 316 -5.12 -21.63 20.07
CA LYS A 316 -4.70 -21.66 21.48
C LYS A 316 -5.72 -21.01 22.42
N CYS A 317 -6.40 -19.93 21.95
CA CYS A 317 -7.47 -19.28 22.71
C CYS A 317 -8.84 -19.90 22.47
N GLU A 318 -8.93 -21.05 21.78
CA GLU A 318 -10.18 -21.79 21.51
C GLU A 318 -11.27 -20.91 20.89
N ALA A 319 -10.88 -20.03 19.95
CA ALA A 319 -11.78 -19.07 19.32
C ALA A 319 -12.93 -19.80 18.60
N GLN A 320 -14.15 -19.29 18.78
CA GLN A 320 -15.36 -19.85 18.18
C GLN A 320 -15.98 -18.84 17.20
N GLY A 321 -16.45 -19.34 16.05
CA GLY A 321 -17.03 -18.49 15.00
C GLY A 321 -16.00 -17.53 14.44
N ALA A 322 -14.74 -17.97 14.35
CA ALA A 322 -13.64 -17.18 13.82
C ALA A 322 -13.30 -17.57 12.38
N ALA A 323 -12.86 -16.60 11.57
CA ALA A 323 -12.27 -16.85 10.26
C ALA A 323 -10.97 -16.07 10.09
N ILE A 324 -10.01 -16.66 9.37
CA ILE A 324 -8.73 -16.05 9.00
C ILE A 324 -8.49 -16.18 7.50
N GLY A 325 -8.00 -15.14 6.84
CA GLY A 325 -7.66 -15.14 5.42
C GLY A 325 -6.91 -13.88 4.96
N LEU A 326 -6.32 -13.93 3.76
CA LEU A 326 -6.04 -15.14 2.99
C LEU A 326 -4.77 -15.79 3.53
N MET A 327 -4.79 -17.11 3.70
CA MET A 327 -3.56 -17.87 3.94
C MET A 327 -3.02 -18.37 2.61
N VAL A 328 -1.88 -17.84 2.16
CA VAL A 328 -1.28 -18.21 0.87
C VAL A 328 -0.43 -19.45 1.04
N ASP A 329 -0.96 -20.58 0.63
CA ASP A 329 -0.27 -21.87 0.63
C ASP A 329 -0.81 -22.77 -0.51
N GLY A 330 -0.16 -22.70 -1.67
CA GLY A 330 -0.56 -23.47 -2.86
C GLY A 330 -0.43 -24.98 -2.68
N ALA A 331 0.43 -25.45 -1.77
CA ALA A 331 0.54 -26.89 -1.46
C ALA A 331 -0.65 -27.36 -0.63
N ALA A 332 -1.05 -26.57 0.36
CA ALA A 332 -2.23 -26.84 1.18
C ALA A 332 -3.52 -26.77 0.34
N ALA A 333 -3.67 -25.76 -0.54
CA ALA A 333 -4.80 -25.65 -1.45
C ALA A 333 -4.90 -26.88 -2.36
N ARG A 334 -3.79 -27.32 -2.94
CA ARG A 334 -3.71 -28.53 -3.80
C ARG A 334 -4.10 -29.78 -3.02
N ALA A 335 -3.54 -29.99 -1.81
CA ALA A 335 -3.89 -31.14 -0.96
C ALA A 335 -5.39 -31.17 -0.62
N ALA A 336 -6.01 -30.00 -0.39
CA ALA A 336 -7.45 -29.89 -0.17
C ALA A 336 -8.26 -30.31 -1.42
N HIS A 337 -7.84 -29.87 -2.62
CA HIS A 337 -8.49 -30.26 -3.87
C HIS A 337 -8.33 -31.75 -4.19
N GLU A 338 -7.18 -32.34 -3.91
CA GLU A 338 -6.93 -33.78 -4.09
C GLU A 338 -7.79 -34.63 -3.13
N ALA A 339 -7.97 -34.18 -1.91
CA ALA A 339 -8.80 -34.88 -0.91
C ALA A 339 -10.30 -34.75 -1.18
N GLY A 340 -10.73 -33.58 -1.67
CA GLY A 340 -12.14 -33.26 -1.88
C GLY A 340 -12.83 -32.73 -0.61
N ALA A 341 -13.92 -31.98 -0.83
CA ALA A 341 -14.74 -31.45 0.27
C ALA A 341 -15.32 -32.59 1.12
N GLY A 342 -15.40 -32.37 2.42
CA GLY A 342 -15.89 -33.36 3.39
C GLY A 342 -14.83 -34.35 3.86
N HIS A 343 -13.57 -34.23 3.49
CA HIS A 343 -12.48 -35.09 3.95
C HIS A 343 -11.52 -34.35 4.87
N ASP A 344 -10.77 -35.08 5.65
CA ASP A 344 -9.74 -34.57 6.54
C ASP A 344 -8.36 -34.67 5.87
N ILE A 345 -7.53 -33.66 6.04
CA ILE A 345 -6.14 -33.63 5.55
C ILE A 345 -5.20 -33.31 6.70
N THR A 346 -4.09 -34.02 6.80
CA THR A 346 -3.02 -33.72 7.76
C THR A 346 -1.88 -33.08 7.02
N ILE A 347 -1.66 -31.79 7.27
CA ILE A 347 -0.67 -30.97 6.56
C ILE A 347 0.09 -30.06 7.51
N ALA A 348 1.19 -29.51 7.01
CA ALA A 348 1.89 -28.37 7.58
C ALA A 348 1.44 -27.12 6.81
N LEU A 349 0.61 -26.28 7.42
CA LEU A 349 0.03 -25.10 6.79
C LEU A 349 0.91 -23.86 7.03
N GLY A 350 1.20 -23.12 5.99
CA GLY A 350 1.90 -21.81 6.03
C GLY A 350 3.28 -21.87 6.69
N GLY A 351 3.77 -20.72 7.16
CA GLY A 351 5.03 -20.60 7.93
C GLY A 351 6.29 -20.93 7.16
N GLN A 352 6.30 -20.74 5.83
CA GLN A 352 7.40 -21.16 4.95
C GLN A 352 8.28 -19.99 4.47
N SER A 353 7.94 -18.73 4.80
CA SER A 353 8.65 -17.54 4.34
C SER A 353 9.94 -17.22 5.13
N GLY A 354 10.32 -18.04 6.09
CA GLY A 354 11.55 -17.83 6.88
C GLY A 354 11.48 -16.61 7.80
N VAL A 355 10.28 -16.18 8.19
CA VAL A 355 10.07 -15.08 9.12
C VAL A 355 10.44 -15.51 10.54
N ASP A 356 11.26 -14.71 11.21
CA ASP A 356 11.66 -14.98 12.60
C ASP A 356 10.44 -15.08 13.53
N GLY A 357 10.40 -16.15 14.32
CA GLY A 357 9.30 -16.42 15.25
C GLY A 357 8.07 -17.07 14.62
N ASP A 358 8.10 -17.37 13.32
CA ASP A 358 7.05 -18.15 12.63
C ASP A 358 7.53 -19.55 12.25
N ALA A 359 6.61 -20.45 12.05
CA ALA A 359 6.88 -21.83 11.60
C ALA A 359 5.60 -22.46 11.03
N PRO A 360 5.69 -23.53 10.21
CA PRO A 360 4.52 -24.25 9.71
C PRO A 360 3.61 -24.75 10.84
N PHE A 361 2.31 -24.66 10.63
CA PHE A 361 1.30 -25.12 11.59
C PHE A 361 0.83 -26.52 11.24
N HIS A 362 1.30 -27.52 11.98
CA HIS A 362 0.96 -28.94 11.77
C HIS A 362 -0.36 -29.29 12.45
N ALA A 363 -1.36 -29.70 11.66
CA ALA A 363 -2.64 -30.18 12.19
C ALA A 363 -3.40 -31.05 11.18
N THR A 364 -4.46 -31.66 11.63
CA THR A 364 -5.48 -32.29 10.78
C THR A 364 -6.62 -31.31 10.60
N PHE A 365 -6.88 -30.91 9.37
CA PHE A 365 -7.92 -29.96 9.00
C PHE A 365 -9.04 -30.66 8.26
N ARG A 366 -10.26 -30.21 8.46
CA ARG A 366 -11.40 -30.59 7.64
C ARG A 366 -11.47 -29.71 6.41
N VAL A 367 -11.60 -30.29 5.22
CA VAL A 367 -11.90 -29.55 3.99
C VAL A 367 -13.40 -29.30 3.91
N GLU A 368 -13.81 -28.06 4.13
CA GLU A 368 -15.22 -27.68 4.17
C GLU A 368 -15.77 -27.35 2.78
N GLN A 369 -14.96 -26.65 1.97
CA GLN A 369 -15.36 -26.19 0.65
C GLN A 369 -14.14 -25.99 -0.25
N LEU A 370 -14.31 -26.24 -1.53
CA LEU A 370 -13.33 -25.94 -2.58
C LEU A 370 -13.81 -24.76 -3.42
N SER A 371 -12.86 -23.99 -3.96
CA SER A 371 -13.11 -22.85 -4.83
C SER A 371 -12.07 -22.81 -5.95
N ASP A 372 -12.47 -22.32 -7.12
CA ASP A 372 -11.54 -22.01 -8.22
C ASP A 372 -10.74 -20.73 -7.97
N GLY A 373 -11.12 -19.96 -6.95
CA GLY A 373 -10.43 -18.73 -6.54
C GLY A 373 -10.79 -17.49 -7.35
N TYR A 374 -11.80 -17.56 -8.23
CA TYR A 374 -12.31 -16.37 -8.90
C TYR A 374 -13.19 -15.54 -7.97
N CYS A 375 -12.95 -14.24 -7.96
CA CYS A 375 -13.68 -13.30 -7.13
C CYS A 375 -13.74 -11.95 -7.84
N ARG A 376 -14.86 -11.22 -7.69
CA ARG A 376 -15.00 -9.84 -8.11
C ARG A 376 -15.14 -8.97 -6.87
N TYR A 377 -14.39 -7.88 -6.80
CA TYR A 377 -14.47 -6.94 -5.69
C TYR A 377 -15.72 -6.05 -5.82
N ASP A 378 -16.47 -5.95 -4.73
CA ASP A 378 -17.65 -5.10 -4.60
C ASP A 378 -17.42 -3.94 -3.61
N GLY A 379 -16.34 -3.98 -2.84
CA GLY A 379 -15.95 -2.95 -1.89
C GLY A 379 -15.50 -1.65 -2.58
N PRO A 380 -15.39 -0.54 -1.84
CA PRO A 380 -15.06 0.78 -2.41
C PRO A 380 -13.67 0.82 -3.06
N MET A 381 -12.74 0.04 -2.55
CA MET A 381 -11.41 -0.10 -3.13
C MET A 381 -11.44 -1.08 -4.29
N MET A 382 -10.99 -0.66 -5.48
CA MET A 382 -10.94 -1.49 -6.70
C MET A 382 -12.27 -2.12 -7.11
N ASN A 383 -13.41 -1.45 -6.82
CA ASN A 383 -14.74 -1.94 -7.22
C ASN A 383 -14.78 -2.39 -8.68
N GLY A 384 -15.34 -3.56 -8.91
CA GLY A 384 -15.45 -4.15 -10.25
C GLY A 384 -14.22 -4.90 -10.73
N LYS A 385 -13.08 -4.87 -10.00
CA LYS A 385 -11.89 -5.66 -10.34
C LYS A 385 -12.20 -7.14 -10.16
N GLU A 386 -11.92 -7.93 -11.18
CA GLU A 386 -11.87 -9.39 -11.10
C GLU A 386 -10.47 -9.81 -10.66
N THR A 387 -10.39 -10.74 -9.71
CA THR A 387 -9.15 -11.34 -9.24
C THR A 387 -9.23 -12.85 -9.25
N HIS A 388 -8.08 -13.49 -9.29
CA HIS A 388 -7.95 -14.94 -9.31
C HIS A 388 -6.88 -15.39 -8.31
N ALA A 389 -7.35 -15.78 -7.12
CA ALA A 389 -6.49 -16.28 -6.03
C ALA A 389 -5.95 -17.71 -6.29
N GLY A 390 -6.23 -18.29 -7.47
CA GLY A 390 -5.93 -19.68 -7.80
C GLY A 390 -6.82 -20.68 -7.06
N PRO A 391 -6.69 -21.98 -7.36
CA PRO A 391 -7.38 -23.00 -6.59
C PRO A 391 -7.27 -22.73 -5.11
N SER A 392 -8.42 -22.63 -4.44
CA SER A 392 -8.56 -22.20 -3.05
C SER A 392 -9.44 -23.17 -2.27
N ALA A 393 -9.37 -23.13 -0.95
CA ALA A 393 -10.20 -23.97 -0.10
C ALA A 393 -10.54 -23.27 1.21
N ARG A 394 -11.70 -23.61 1.78
CA ARG A 394 -12.01 -23.37 3.17
C ARG A 394 -11.68 -24.62 3.98
N LEU A 395 -10.74 -24.46 4.89
CA LEU A 395 -10.40 -25.46 5.89
C LEU A 395 -11.04 -25.09 7.22
N SER A 396 -11.25 -26.05 8.12
CA SER A 396 -11.64 -25.80 9.50
C SER A 396 -10.78 -26.57 10.49
N LEU A 397 -10.57 -25.95 11.66
CA LEU A 397 -9.95 -26.58 12.82
C LEU A 397 -10.62 -26.02 14.09
N GLY A 398 -11.37 -26.86 14.79
CA GLY A 398 -12.19 -26.42 15.92
C GLY A 398 -13.20 -25.35 15.48
N GLY A 399 -13.22 -24.20 16.18
CA GLY A 399 -14.12 -23.08 15.87
C GLY A 399 -13.57 -22.09 14.85
N VAL A 400 -12.44 -22.40 14.17
CA VAL A 400 -11.72 -21.51 13.26
C VAL A 400 -11.87 -21.98 11.81
N GLN A 401 -12.33 -21.10 10.93
CA GLN A 401 -12.35 -21.28 9.49
C GLN A 401 -11.12 -20.60 8.87
N ILE A 402 -10.47 -21.26 7.92
CA ILE A 402 -9.23 -20.79 7.30
C ILE A 402 -9.43 -20.78 5.79
N VAL A 403 -9.34 -19.60 5.17
CA VAL A 403 -9.37 -19.49 3.71
C VAL A 403 -7.95 -19.58 3.20
N VAL A 404 -7.65 -20.68 2.49
CA VAL A 404 -6.35 -20.97 1.88
C VAL A 404 -6.42 -20.70 0.38
N SER A 405 -5.42 -20.03 -0.17
CA SER A 405 -5.32 -19.71 -1.59
C SER A 405 -3.98 -20.11 -2.19
N THR A 406 -3.93 -20.29 -3.51
CA THR A 406 -2.71 -20.60 -4.24
C THR A 406 -1.87 -19.35 -4.52
N TYR A 407 -2.52 -18.25 -4.92
CA TYR A 407 -1.84 -17.02 -5.28
C TYR A 407 -2.07 -15.94 -4.23
N LYS A 408 -1.07 -15.05 -4.12
CA LYS A 408 -1.06 -13.97 -3.15
C LYS A 408 -2.06 -12.88 -3.55
N ASP A 409 -2.97 -12.57 -2.62
CA ASP A 409 -3.81 -11.37 -2.67
C ASP A 409 -3.97 -10.81 -1.26
N GLN A 410 -4.22 -9.51 -1.15
CA GLN A 410 -4.45 -8.86 0.14
C GLN A 410 -5.92 -9.01 0.54
N MET A 411 -6.20 -9.39 1.79
CA MET A 411 -7.58 -9.44 2.32
C MET A 411 -8.15 -8.02 2.45
N LEU A 412 -8.64 -7.44 1.36
CA LEU A 412 -9.18 -6.09 1.32
C LEU A 412 -10.67 -6.01 0.94
N ASP A 413 -11.24 -7.10 0.42
CA ASP A 413 -12.65 -7.19 0.01
C ASP A 413 -13.30 -8.44 0.62
N ARG A 414 -14.54 -8.32 1.09
CA ARG A 414 -15.29 -9.42 1.71
C ARG A 414 -15.53 -10.59 0.77
N ASN A 415 -15.53 -10.35 -0.54
CA ASN A 415 -15.71 -11.41 -1.52
C ASN A 415 -14.56 -12.40 -1.55
N LEU A 416 -13.37 -12.03 -1.05
CA LEU A 416 -12.27 -12.97 -0.83
C LEU A 416 -12.58 -14.03 0.27
N TYR A 417 -13.44 -13.72 1.22
CA TYR A 417 -13.99 -14.72 2.13
C TYR A 417 -15.14 -15.51 1.48
N ARG A 418 -16.04 -14.80 0.79
CA ARG A 418 -17.24 -15.40 0.20
C ARG A 418 -16.94 -16.39 -0.92
N MET A 419 -15.87 -16.19 -1.69
CA MET A 419 -15.44 -17.14 -2.74
C MET A 419 -15.18 -18.54 -2.19
N ALA A 420 -14.76 -18.64 -0.91
CA ALA A 420 -14.56 -19.91 -0.20
C ALA A 420 -15.74 -20.28 0.72
N GLY A 421 -16.89 -19.58 0.61
CA GLY A 421 -18.11 -19.86 1.35
C GLY A 421 -18.13 -19.40 2.80
N VAL A 422 -17.21 -18.49 3.21
CA VAL A 422 -17.30 -17.80 4.50
C VAL A 422 -18.17 -16.56 4.34
N GLN A 423 -19.14 -16.37 5.23
CA GLN A 423 -19.94 -15.14 5.29
C GLN A 423 -19.36 -14.24 6.38
N PRO A 424 -18.63 -13.15 6.02
CA PRO A 424 -17.93 -12.32 6.99
C PRO A 424 -18.86 -11.74 8.06
N GLU A 425 -20.07 -11.35 7.67
CA GLU A 425 -21.06 -10.73 8.56
C GLU A 425 -21.58 -11.68 9.66
N GLU A 426 -21.47 -12.99 9.43
CA GLU A 426 -21.95 -14.03 10.37
C GLU A 426 -20.85 -14.49 11.34
N MET A 427 -19.60 -14.08 11.09
CA MET A 427 -18.48 -14.42 11.96
C MET A 427 -18.50 -13.56 13.23
N LYS A 428 -17.96 -14.11 14.33
CA LYS A 428 -17.70 -13.36 15.56
C LYS A 428 -16.37 -12.64 15.50
N ILE A 429 -15.36 -13.29 14.90
CA ILE A 429 -14.01 -12.76 14.78
C ILE A 429 -13.54 -12.98 13.34
N LEU A 430 -13.02 -11.94 12.72
CA LEU A 430 -12.35 -11.99 11.41
C LEU A 430 -10.89 -11.59 11.59
N VAL A 431 -9.97 -12.40 11.10
CA VAL A 431 -8.54 -12.05 11.06
C VAL A 431 -8.15 -11.81 9.60
N ASN A 432 -7.83 -10.56 9.28
CA ASN A 432 -7.47 -10.14 7.93
C ASN A 432 -5.95 -9.94 7.82
N LYS A 433 -5.30 -10.66 6.91
CA LYS A 433 -3.91 -10.43 6.55
C LYS A 433 -3.81 -9.15 5.71
N SER A 434 -3.83 -8.03 6.42
CA SER A 434 -3.87 -6.67 5.87
C SER A 434 -3.65 -5.66 6.99
N SER A 435 -3.08 -4.48 6.69
CA SER A 435 -2.84 -3.44 7.71
C SER A 435 -4.01 -2.46 7.84
N VAL A 436 -4.46 -1.86 6.73
CA VAL A 436 -5.50 -0.80 6.74
C VAL A 436 -6.48 -0.90 5.57
N HIS A 437 -6.04 -1.31 4.38
CA HIS A 437 -6.88 -1.31 3.17
C HIS A 437 -8.22 -2.03 3.36
N PHE A 438 -8.25 -3.13 4.13
CA PHE A 438 -9.47 -3.85 4.43
C PHE A 438 -10.55 -2.99 5.08
N ARG A 439 -10.19 -1.88 5.75
CA ARG A 439 -11.14 -1.01 6.44
C ARG A 439 -12.20 -0.43 5.51
N ALA A 440 -11.85 -0.18 4.23
CA ALA A 440 -12.79 0.32 3.24
C ALA A 440 -14.06 -0.54 3.17
N ASP A 441 -13.90 -1.87 3.16
CA ASP A 441 -15.02 -2.80 3.03
C ASP A 441 -15.47 -3.43 4.37
N PHE A 442 -14.54 -3.66 5.31
CA PHE A 442 -14.87 -4.35 6.57
C PHE A 442 -15.28 -3.41 7.71
N GLN A 443 -14.86 -2.14 7.73
CA GLN A 443 -15.22 -1.22 8.82
C GLN A 443 -16.73 -1.02 8.97
N PRO A 444 -17.56 -0.96 7.91
CA PRO A 444 -19.01 -0.85 8.04
C PRO A 444 -19.68 -2.02 8.78
N ILE A 445 -19.10 -3.23 8.67
CA ILE A 445 -19.62 -4.44 9.32
C ILE A 445 -18.93 -4.75 10.65
N ALA A 446 -17.87 -4.03 11.02
CA ALA A 446 -17.10 -4.30 12.22
C ALA A 446 -17.70 -3.63 13.46
N GLU A 447 -17.74 -4.36 14.59
CA GLU A 447 -17.99 -3.79 15.92
C GLU A 447 -16.77 -3.04 16.43
N ALA A 448 -15.60 -3.63 16.24
CA ALA A 448 -14.30 -3.08 16.60
C ALA A 448 -13.23 -3.59 15.64
N ILE A 449 -12.15 -2.81 15.51
CA ILE A 449 -10.97 -3.21 14.76
C ILE A 449 -9.78 -3.16 15.70
N LEU A 450 -9.12 -4.31 15.88
CA LEU A 450 -7.91 -4.48 16.67
C LEU A 450 -6.71 -4.65 15.73
N VAL A 451 -5.51 -4.28 16.18
CA VAL A 451 -4.28 -4.42 15.38
C VAL A 451 -3.32 -5.33 16.13
N ALA A 452 -3.05 -6.49 15.54
CA ALA A 452 -2.16 -7.49 16.11
C ALA A 452 -0.80 -7.49 15.40
N LYS A 453 0.28 -7.60 16.17
CA LYS A 453 1.64 -7.77 15.65
C LYS A 453 2.12 -9.22 15.78
N ALA A 454 1.50 -10.13 15.05
CA ALA A 454 2.00 -11.48 14.87
C ALA A 454 3.30 -11.47 14.04
N PRO A 455 4.13 -12.52 14.08
CA PRO A 455 5.32 -12.60 13.24
C PRO A 455 5.02 -12.29 11.78
N GLY A 456 5.84 -11.44 11.16
CA GLY A 456 5.69 -11.01 9.77
C GLY A 456 6.83 -10.10 9.32
N PRO A 457 7.06 -9.95 8.01
CA PRO A 457 8.17 -9.15 7.48
C PRO A 457 7.93 -7.64 7.56
N LEU A 458 6.66 -7.20 7.64
CA LEU A 458 6.31 -5.79 7.82
C LEU A 458 6.14 -5.48 9.31
N ARG A 459 7.22 -5.12 10.01
CA ARG A 459 7.13 -4.78 11.43
C ARG A 459 6.12 -3.65 11.65
N ALA A 460 5.14 -3.88 12.53
CA ALA A 460 4.08 -2.91 12.83
C ALA A 460 4.63 -1.66 13.51
N ASP A 461 5.53 -1.84 14.47
CA ASP A 461 6.29 -0.75 15.08
C ASP A 461 7.58 -0.53 14.28
N PRO A 462 7.78 0.62 13.64
CA PRO A 462 9.01 0.88 12.90
C PRO A 462 10.29 0.82 13.76
N ALA A 463 10.18 0.94 15.09
CA ALA A 463 11.31 0.78 15.99
C ALA A 463 11.84 -0.68 16.08
N ASP A 464 11.05 -1.64 15.64
CA ASP A 464 11.41 -3.07 15.66
C ASP A 464 12.22 -3.51 14.42
N PHE A 465 12.40 -2.64 13.41
CA PHE A 465 13.23 -2.93 12.25
C PHE A 465 14.74 -2.81 12.57
N PRO A 466 15.60 -3.63 11.97
CA PRO A 466 17.05 -3.56 12.14
C PRO A 466 17.66 -2.46 11.27
N TRP A 467 17.34 -1.22 11.56
CA TRP A 467 17.79 -0.04 10.81
C TRP A 467 19.30 0.11 10.76
N THR A 468 19.85 0.45 9.60
CA THR A 468 21.28 0.71 9.41
C THR A 468 21.59 2.02 8.69
N ARG A 469 20.64 2.60 7.93
CA ARG A 469 20.90 3.66 6.95
C ARG A 469 20.02 4.91 7.10
N LEU A 470 19.11 4.97 8.06
CA LEU A 470 18.28 6.16 8.27
C LEU A 470 19.10 7.43 8.52
N ALA A 471 18.51 8.58 8.28
CA ALA A 471 19.13 9.84 8.66
C ALA A 471 19.36 9.92 10.18
N PRO A 472 20.55 10.35 10.63
CA PRO A 472 20.81 10.58 12.05
C PRO A 472 19.78 11.53 12.65
N GLY A 473 19.26 11.20 13.83
CA GLY A 473 18.24 12.01 14.52
C GLY A 473 16.78 11.66 14.18
N MET A 474 16.53 10.78 13.20
CA MET A 474 15.18 10.29 12.93
C MET A 474 14.66 9.50 14.13
N ARG A 475 13.48 9.83 14.65
CA ARG A 475 12.80 8.98 15.65
C ARG A 475 12.14 7.80 14.93
N LEU A 476 12.42 6.61 15.42
CA LEU A 476 11.97 5.35 14.80
C LEU A 476 10.45 5.11 14.89
N ARG A 477 9.77 5.88 15.75
CA ARG A 477 8.32 5.96 15.89
C ARG A 477 7.94 7.26 16.58
N PRO A 478 6.66 7.65 16.63
CA PRO A 478 6.22 8.79 17.43
C PRO A 478 6.62 8.64 18.90
N LEU A 479 7.27 9.66 19.47
CA LEU A 479 7.82 9.68 20.83
C LEU A 479 8.83 8.54 21.15
N GLY A 480 9.31 7.85 20.14
CA GLY A 480 10.17 6.67 20.26
C GLY A 480 11.67 7.00 20.29
N PRO A 481 12.50 5.95 20.26
CA PRO A 481 13.94 6.10 20.25
C PRO A 481 14.42 6.78 18.97
N VAL A 482 15.53 7.49 19.07
CA VAL A 482 16.21 8.14 17.95
C VAL A 482 17.17 7.14 17.29
N PHE A 483 17.14 7.10 15.96
CA PHE A 483 18.14 6.33 15.19
C PHE A 483 19.53 6.87 15.48
N LYS A 484 20.44 5.94 15.79
CA LYS A 484 21.87 6.17 15.93
C LYS A 484 22.58 5.31 14.91
N THR A 485 23.43 5.90 14.13
CA THR A 485 24.27 5.15 13.17
C THR A 485 25.03 4.04 13.90
N PRO A 486 24.97 2.79 13.41
CA PRO A 486 25.67 1.64 14.00
C PRO A 486 27.18 1.86 14.15
#